data_86c92dcb0a1a43a42dd2ef4cc01c0394
#
_entry.id   86c92dcb0a1a43a42dd2ef4cc01c0394
#
_cell.length_a   1.000
_cell.length_b   1.000
_cell.length_c   1.000
_cell.angle_alpha   90.00
_cell.angle_beta   90.00
_cell.angle_gamma   90.00
#
_symmetry.space_group_name_H-M   'P 1'
#
loop_
_entity.id
_entity.type
_entity.pdbx_description
1 polymer ?
#
loop_
_entity_poly.entity_id
_entity_poly.type
_entity_poly.pdbx_seq_one_letter_code
_entity_poly.pdbx_strand_id
1 'polypeptide(L)'
;MKKIFTLIFACVATMTVMAQSDGSTVSNSWGLKGSGTQGDPYIISTAADFTAMAKNCNADHRGTGEYFKMTNDIDFGGSAENPVQLPAIGKDGNAQITKIAYGFDGTFDGYGHTISGIYHTEADNNAKGKYNALFGCIDKNGVVKNIVFSENNHITSYNYVGSIASLNMGTIQNCTNYADITATNFAAGGICGFMVNGNGTVKDCHNYGNVTAMTYASGICGGSQSGKSITTYNYLIEDCLNSGKLST
;
A
#
# COMPACT_ATOMS: atom_id res chain seq x y z
N MET A 1 66.30 -4.57 -2.95
CA MET A 1 65.17 -3.64 -2.77
C MET A 1 63.89 -4.47 -2.63
N LYS A 2 63.45 -4.69 -1.40
CA LYS A 2 62.22 -5.46 -1.10
C LYS A 2 61.04 -4.50 -1.08
N LYS A 3 60.04 -4.69 -1.96
CA LYS A 3 58.81 -3.94 -1.96
C LYS A 3 57.86 -4.57 -0.95
N ILE A 4 57.53 -3.81 0.10
CA ILE A 4 56.50 -4.16 1.10
C ILE A 4 55.15 -3.75 0.54
N PHE A 5 54.29 -4.73 0.27
CA PHE A 5 52.87 -4.48 -0.05
C PHE A 5 52.10 -4.36 1.28
N THR A 6 51.67 -3.15 1.59
CA THR A 6 50.75 -2.91 2.73
C THR A 6 49.33 -3.19 2.27
N LEU A 7 48.73 -4.27 2.76
CA LEU A 7 47.32 -4.61 2.55
C LEU A 7 46.51 -3.81 3.52
N ILE A 8 45.75 -2.84 3.03
CA ILE A 8 44.79 -2.09 3.82
C ILE A 8 43.50 -2.94 3.90
N PHE A 9 43.22 -3.54 5.04
CA PHE A 9 41.94 -4.16 5.34
C PHE A 9 40.93 -3.03 5.65
N ALA A 10 40.03 -2.74 4.72
CA ALA A 10 38.88 -1.91 4.98
C ALA A 10 37.89 -2.73 5.82
N CYS A 11 37.82 -2.44 7.11
CA CYS A 11 36.80 -2.99 8.01
C CYS A 11 35.48 -2.27 7.71
N VAL A 12 34.60 -2.92 6.93
CA VAL A 12 33.22 -2.48 6.76
C VAL A 12 32.49 -2.84 8.06
N ALA A 13 32.35 -1.86 8.93
CA ALA A 13 31.48 -1.97 10.09
C ALA A 13 30.02 -1.93 9.61
N THR A 14 29.38 -3.08 9.49
CA THR A 14 27.93 -3.16 9.41
C THR A 14 27.36 -2.68 10.72
N MET A 15 26.89 -1.43 10.74
CA MET A 15 26.06 -0.95 11.84
C MET A 15 24.72 -1.67 11.76
N THR A 16 24.58 -2.76 12.52
CA THR A 16 23.28 -3.31 12.88
C THR A 16 22.63 -2.27 13.81
N VAL A 17 21.72 -1.48 13.29
CA VAL A 17 20.83 -0.67 14.13
C VAL A 17 19.95 -1.66 14.89
N MET A 18 20.34 -1.99 16.12
CA MET A 18 19.48 -2.67 17.05
C MET A 18 18.40 -1.68 17.46
N ALA A 19 17.18 -1.88 16.95
CA ALA A 19 16.02 -1.18 17.47
C ALA A 19 15.94 -1.51 18.97
N GLN A 20 16.08 -0.49 19.82
CA GLN A 20 15.97 -0.63 21.25
C GLN A 20 14.50 -0.92 21.57
N SER A 21 14.17 -2.18 21.86
CA SER A 21 12.85 -2.55 22.31
C SER A 21 12.64 -1.96 23.71
N ASP A 22 11.57 -1.21 23.88
CA ASP A 22 11.19 -0.60 25.18
C ASP A 22 10.66 -1.60 26.22
N GLY A 23 10.99 -2.86 26.08
CA GLY A 23 10.69 -3.90 27.08
C GLY A 23 9.23 -4.36 27.15
N SER A 24 8.34 -3.88 26.27
CA SER A 24 6.97 -4.40 26.20
C SER A 24 6.98 -5.69 25.39
N THR A 25 6.67 -6.81 26.03
CA THR A 25 6.48 -8.10 25.34
C THR A 25 5.21 -8.03 24.49
N VAL A 26 5.40 -7.96 23.16
CA VAL A 26 4.29 -8.02 22.22
C VAL A 26 3.81 -9.47 22.12
N SER A 27 2.65 -9.78 22.68
CA SER A 27 2.10 -11.15 22.73
C SER A 27 0.90 -11.39 21.80
N ASN A 28 0.60 -10.46 20.90
CA ASN A 28 -0.51 -10.62 19.95
C ASN A 28 -0.07 -11.24 18.63
N SER A 29 -1.04 -11.72 17.84
CA SER A 29 -0.81 -12.36 16.53
C SER A 29 -0.16 -11.46 15.47
N TRP A 30 -0.23 -10.13 15.66
CA TRP A 30 0.34 -9.15 14.73
C TRP A 30 1.82 -8.85 15.01
N GLY A 31 2.32 -9.12 16.22
CA GLY A 31 3.64 -8.71 16.64
C GLY A 31 3.78 -7.19 16.80
N LEU A 32 2.68 -6.49 17.05
CA LEU A 32 2.57 -5.03 17.15
C LEU A 32 2.16 -4.62 18.56
N LYS A 33 2.51 -3.41 19.00
CA LYS A 33 2.02 -2.83 20.25
C LYS A 33 0.52 -2.52 20.11
N GLY A 34 -0.22 -2.60 21.22
CA GLY A 34 -1.66 -2.37 21.28
C GLY A 34 -2.47 -3.66 21.29
N SER A 35 -3.76 -3.55 21.51
CA SER A 35 -4.71 -4.66 21.56
C SER A 35 -5.61 -4.78 20.32
N GLY A 36 -5.48 -3.84 19.37
CA GLY A 36 -6.28 -3.80 18.14
C GLY A 36 -7.70 -3.29 18.32
N THR A 37 -8.07 -2.78 19.50
CA THR A 37 -9.35 -2.13 19.73
C THR A 37 -9.32 -0.67 19.28
N GLN A 38 -10.49 -0.04 19.10
CA GLN A 38 -10.55 1.38 18.77
C GLN A 38 -9.89 2.27 19.84
N GLY A 39 -9.98 1.89 21.12
CA GLY A 39 -9.38 2.63 22.23
C GLY A 39 -7.89 2.35 22.43
N ASP A 40 -7.40 1.23 21.92
CA ASP A 40 -6.00 0.78 22.01
C ASP A 40 -5.60 0.08 20.69
N PRO A 41 -5.44 0.84 19.57
CA PRO A 41 -5.16 0.29 18.26
C PRO A 41 -3.74 -0.33 18.19
N TYR A 42 -3.53 -1.23 17.25
CA TYR A 42 -2.20 -1.68 16.90
C TYR A 42 -1.37 -0.52 16.34
N ILE A 43 -0.17 -0.35 16.87
CA ILE A 43 0.71 0.78 16.53
C ILE A 43 1.63 0.42 15.37
N ILE A 44 1.63 1.26 14.36
CA ILE A 44 2.53 1.23 13.20
C ILE A 44 3.42 2.47 13.28
N SER A 45 4.66 2.30 13.74
CA SER A 45 5.61 3.38 13.96
C SER A 45 6.86 3.30 13.08
N THR A 46 7.08 2.15 12.44
CA THR A 46 8.25 1.87 11.60
C THR A 46 7.90 1.09 10.34
N ALA A 47 8.80 1.09 9.36
CA ALA A 47 8.69 0.24 8.17
C ALA A 47 8.62 -1.27 8.52
N ALA A 48 9.26 -1.68 9.62
CA ALA A 48 9.19 -3.05 10.12
C ALA A 48 7.80 -3.41 10.64
N ASP A 49 7.14 -2.51 11.38
CA ASP A 49 5.76 -2.71 11.87
C ASP A 49 4.79 -2.84 10.68
N PHE A 50 4.93 -1.97 9.68
CA PHE A 50 4.12 -2.03 8.47
C PHE A 50 4.31 -3.35 7.71
N THR A 51 5.56 -3.80 7.59
CA THR A 51 5.89 -5.08 6.95
C THR A 51 5.34 -6.27 7.73
N ALA A 52 5.39 -6.23 9.06
CA ALA A 52 4.79 -7.26 9.92
C ALA A 52 3.27 -7.32 9.75
N MET A 53 2.60 -6.15 9.72
CA MET A 53 1.16 -6.06 9.42
C MET A 53 0.84 -6.67 8.06
N ALA A 54 1.57 -6.29 7.00
CA ALA A 54 1.35 -6.81 5.65
C ALA A 54 1.52 -8.34 5.58
N LYS A 55 2.57 -8.87 6.21
CA LYS A 55 2.83 -10.31 6.28
C LYS A 55 1.70 -11.07 6.95
N ASN A 56 1.23 -10.59 8.09
CA ASN A 56 0.16 -11.23 8.85
C ASN A 56 -1.18 -11.13 8.13
N CYS A 57 -1.50 -9.97 7.56
CA CYS A 57 -2.73 -9.80 6.77
C CYS A 57 -2.77 -10.78 5.58
N ASN A 58 -1.63 -10.96 4.91
CA ASN A 58 -1.51 -11.86 3.77
C ASN A 58 -1.47 -13.36 4.15
N ALA A 59 -1.39 -13.69 5.44
CA ALA A 59 -1.43 -15.04 6.03
C ALA A 59 -2.77 -15.35 6.74
N ASP A 60 -3.89 -14.83 6.20
CA ASP A 60 -5.28 -15.00 6.69
C ASP A 60 -5.71 -14.12 7.88
N HIS A 61 -4.85 -13.26 8.44
CA HIS A 61 -5.22 -12.30 9.45
C HIS A 61 -5.75 -11.01 8.80
N ARG A 62 -7.00 -10.99 8.39
CA ARG A 62 -7.59 -9.89 7.62
C ARG A 62 -7.78 -8.58 8.40
N GLY A 63 -7.55 -8.61 9.71
CA GLY A 63 -7.78 -7.47 10.60
C GLY A 63 -9.26 -7.14 10.84
N THR A 64 -10.16 -8.10 10.64
CA THR A 64 -11.62 -7.89 10.76
C THR A 64 -11.99 -7.37 12.15
N GLY A 65 -12.54 -6.16 12.19
CA GLY A 65 -12.91 -5.48 13.42
C GLY A 65 -11.75 -4.90 14.22
N GLU A 66 -10.52 -5.01 13.74
CA GLU A 66 -9.31 -4.50 14.38
C GLU A 66 -8.93 -3.12 13.86
N TYR A 67 -8.22 -2.37 14.70
CA TYR A 67 -7.79 -1.00 14.44
C TYR A 67 -6.27 -0.90 14.44
N PHE A 68 -5.73 -0.20 13.43
CA PHE A 68 -4.31 0.07 13.24
C PHE A 68 -4.10 1.57 13.13
N LYS A 69 -3.04 2.08 13.72
CA LYS A 69 -2.75 3.51 13.78
C LYS A 69 -1.29 3.79 13.49
N MET A 70 -1.01 4.68 12.55
CA MET A 70 0.34 5.25 12.42
C MET A 70 0.58 6.28 13.52
N THR A 71 1.81 6.32 14.02
CA THR A 71 2.26 7.30 15.02
C THR A 71 3.47 8.11 14.56
N ASN A 72 4.03 7.77 13.41
CA ASN A 72 5.19 8.42 12.82
C ASN A 72 5.08 8.41 11.29
N ASP A 73 5.77 9.32 10.63
CA ASP A 73 6.07 9.18 9.22
C ASP A 73 6.96 7.94 9.02
N ILE A 74 6.72 7.21 7.94
CA ILE A 74 7.43 5.97 7.64
C ILE A 74 8.16 6.12 6.32
N ASP A 75 9.49 5.98 6.36
CA ASP A 75 10.33 5.90 5.18
C ASP A 75 10.86 4.48 5.02
N PHE A 76 10.62 3.89 3.85
CA PHE A 76 11.11 2.56 3.49
C PHE A 76 12.51 2.58 2.89
N GLY A 77 13.06 3.77 2.59
CA GLY A 77 14.43 3.97 2.11
C GLY A 77 14.70 3.48 0.70
N GLY A 78 13.66 3.19 -0.08
CA GLY A 78 13.80 2.74 -1.47
C GLY A 78 14.09 3.88 -2.44
N SER A 79 14.83 3.55 -3.50
CA SER A 79 15.14 4.44 -4.63
C SER A 79 15.27 3.63 -5.93
N ALA A 80 15.52 4.29 -7.04
CA ALA A 80 15.78 3.61 -8.32
C ALA A 80 17.00 2.69 -8.27
N GLU A 81 18.03 3.07 -7.51
CA GLU A 81 19.27 2.31 -7.32
C GLU A 81 19.12 1.20 -6.28
N ASN A 82 18.19 1.36 -5.35
CA ASN A 82 17.92 0.41 -4.28
C ASN A 82 16.41 0.23 -4.13
N PRO A 83 15.74 -0.53 -5.02
CA PRO A 83 14.30 -0.68 -5.01
C PRO A 83 13.81 -1.38 -3.74
N VAL A 84 12.77 -0.82 -3.10
CA VAL A 84 12.05 -1.46 -2.01
C VAL A 84 10.63 -1.77 -2.46
N GLN A 85 10.37 -3.06 -2.57
CA GLN A 85 9.05 -3.58 -2.94
C GLN A 85 8.27 -3.93 -1.69
N LEU A 86 7.14 -3.29 -1.49
CA LEU A 86 6.26 -3.63 -0.37
C LEU A 86 5.47 -4.90 -0.66
N PRO A 87 5.33 -5.78 0.33
CA PRO A 87 4.23 -6.72 0.32
C PRO A 87 2.93 -5.92 0.53
N ALA A 88 2.15 -5.76 -0.53
CA ALA A 88 0.87 -5.08 -0.43
C ALA A 88 -0.03 -5.74 0.62
N ILE A 89 -0.67 -4.93 1.49
CA ILE A 89 -1.56 -5.44 2.53
C ILE A 89 -2.84 -5.99 1.90
N GLY A 90 -3.29 -7.18 2.32
CA GLY A 90 -4.52 -7.78 1.79
C GLY A 90 -4.38 -8.20 0.34
N LYS A 91 -3.27 -8.84 -0.03
CA LYS A 91 -3.01 -9.31 -1.39
C LYS A 91 -3.99 -10.40 -1.77
N ASP A 92 -4.65 -10.25 -2.94
CA ASP A 92 -5.42 -11.34 -3.54
C ASP A 92 -4.49 -12.48 -3.98
N GLY A 93 -4.61 -13.63 -3.32
CA GLY A 93 -3.83 -14.83 -3.63
C GLY A 93 -4.15 -15.45 -4.99
N ASN A 94 -5.23 -15.03 -5.69
CA ASN A 94 -5.77 -15.74 -6.86
C ASN A 94 -5.85 -14.90 -8.15
N ALA A 95 -5.40 -13.68 -8.17
CA ALA A 95 -5.39 -12.85 -9.40
C ALA A 95 -6.72 -12.77 -10.17
N GLN A 96 -7.85 -13.08 -9.53
CA GLN A 96 -9.19 -12.95 -10.12
C GLN A 96 -9.97 -11.88 -9.37
N ILE A 97 -10.29 -10.78 -10.04
CA ILE A 97 -11.07 -9.64 -9.54
C ILE A 97 -12.41 -10.07 -8.88
N THR A 98 -12.92 -11.25 -9.21
CA THR A 98 -14.19 -11.76 -8.72
C THR A 98 -14.09 -12.70 -7.51
N LYS A 99 -12.87 -13.01 -7.04
CA LYS A 99 -12.63 -13.91 -5.90
C LYS A 99 -11.54 -13.32 -5.01
N ILE A 100 -11.88 -12.25 -4.30
CA ILE A 100 -10.98 -11.64 -3.32
C ILE A 100 -11.08 -12.43 -2.02
N ALA A 101 -10.07 -13.23 -1.73
CA ALA A 101 -10.08 -14.14 -0.58
C ALA A 101 -9.47 -13.51 0.69
N TYR A 102 -8.61 -12.50 0.57
CA TYR A 102 -7.75 -12.03 1.67
C TYR A 102 -7.62 -10.51 1.74
N GLY A 103 -8.65 -9.76 1.35
CA GLY A 103 -8.66 -8.30 1.47
C GLY A 103 -8.54 -7.85 2.93
N PHE A 104 -7.88 -6.72 3.16
CA PHE A 104 -7.85 -6.07 4.47
C PHE A 104 -9.27 -5.65 4.88
N ASP A 105 -9.72 -6.06 6.06
CA ASP A 105 -11.10 -5.91 6.55
C ASP A 105 -11.18 -5.16 7.90
N GLY A 106 -10.08 -4.51 8.29
CA GLY A 106 -9.96 -3.70 9.51
C GLY A 106 -10.03 -2.20 9.24
N THR A 107 -9.69 -1.40 10.24
CA THR A 107 -9.52 0.05 10.12
C THR A 107 -8.05 0.42 10.24
N PHE A 108 -7.48 1.02 9.19
CA PHE A 108 -6.15 1.61 9.19
C PHE A 108 -6.25 3.13 9.15
N ASP A 109 -5.73 3.78 10.18
CA ASP A 109 -5.68 5.24 10.29
C ASP A 109 -4.24 5.75 10.23
N GLY A 110 -3.89 6.44 9.14
CA GLY A 110 -2.58 7.05 8.96
C GLY A 110 -2.34 8.29 9.83
N TYR A 111 -3.38 8.85 10.45
CA TYR A 111 -3.30 10.08 11.28
C TYR A 111 -2.65 11.28 10.60
N GLY A 112 -2.64 11.33 9.28
CA GLY A 112 -1.99 12.38 8.49
C GLY A 112 -0.48 12.19 8.33
N HIS A 113 0.06 11.07 8.80
CA HIS A 113 1.47 10.74 8.59
C HIS A 113 1.78 10.38 7.15
N THR A 114 3.05 10.59 6.80
CA THR A 114 3.58 10.36 5.45
C THR A 114 4.18 8.96 5.32
N ILE A 115 3.95 8.33 4.16
CA ILE A 115 4.63 7.11 3.72
C ILE A 115 5.51 7.48 2.53
N SER A 116 6.80 7.12 2.60
CA SER A 116 7.82 7.42 1.59
C SER A 116 8.78 6.26 1.35
N GLY A 117 9.60 6.37 0.30
CA GLY A 117 10.66 5.41 0.02
C GLY A 117 10.19 4.04 -0.47
N ILE A 118 9.00 3.96 -1.06
CA ILE A 118 8.55 2.77 -1.78
C ILE A 118 8.98 2.91 -3.24
N TYR A 119 9.76 1.97 -3.73
CA TYR A 119 10.15 1.92 -5.13
C TYR A 119 9.83 0.55 -5.72
N HIS A 120 8.65 0.44 -6.33
CA HIS A 120 8.10 -0.81 -6.87
C HIS A 120 7.98 -0.73 -8.38
N THR A 121 8.70 -1.60 -9.10
CA THR A 121 8.77 -1.60 -10.57
C THR A 121 8.39 -2.94 -11.21
N GLU A 122 7.83 -3.89 -10.44
CA GLU A 122 7.38 -5.16 -11.01
C GLU A 122 6.12 -4.96 -11.84
N ALA A 123 6.26 -4.95 -13.16
CA ALA A 123 5.19 -4.70 -14.11
C ALA A 123 4.93 -5.88 -15.05
N ASP A 124 5.21 -7.09 -14.61
CA ASP A 124 4.95 -8.31 -15.38
C ASP A 124 3.60 -8.95 -15.02
N ASN A 125 3.16 -9.89 -15.86
CA ASN A 125 1.88 -10.58 -15.68
C ASN A 125 1.94 -11.72 -14.64
N ASN A 126 2.85 -11.67 -13.71
CA ASN A 126 2.91 -12.63 -12.59
C ASN A 126 2.10 -12.11 -11.38
N ALA A 127 1.96 -12.94 -10.34
CA ALA A 127 1.21 -12.58 -9.14
C ALA A 127 1.79 -11.37 -8.38
N LYS A 128 3.08 -11.08 -8.54
CA LYS A 128 3.76 -9.96 -7.88
C LYS A 128 3.56 -8.64 -8.63
N GLY A 129 3.48 -8.69 -9.97
CA GLY A 129 3.33 -7.50 -10.81
C GLY A 129 1.90 -7.01 -11.03
N LYS A 130 0.88 -7.77 -10.63
CA LYS A 130 -0.51 -7.48 -11.03
C LYS A 130 -1.24 -6.44 -10.21
N TYR A 131 -1.06 -6.43 -8.91
CA TYR A 131 -1.88 -5.67 -7.97
C TYR A 131 -0.98 -4.98 -6.96
N ASN A 132 -0.41 -3.85 -7.33
CA ASN A 132 0.54 -3.15 -6.48
C ASN A 132 -0.02 -1.79 -6.06
N ALA A 133 -0.07 -1.61 -4.76
CA ALA A 133 -0.42 -0.41 -4.01
C ALA A 133 -0.04 -0.66 -2.56
N LEU A 134 -0.21 0.31 -1.70
CA LEU A 134 -0.04 0.13 -0.26
C LEU A 134 -0.93 -1.00 0.27
N PHE A 135 -2.20 -1.03 -0.17
CA PHE A 135 -3.13 -2.13 0.02
C PHE A 135 -3.39 -2.83 -1.31
N GLY A 136 -3.08 -4.13 -1.39
CA GLY A 136 -3.39 -4.92 -2.58
C GLY A 136 -4.89 -5.07 -2.78
N CYS A 137 -5.63 -5.29 -1.67
CA CYS A 137 -7.08 -5.26 -1.65
C CYS A 137 -7.62 -4.76 -0.31
N ILE A 138 -8.63 -3.90 -0.35
CA ILE A 138 -9.46 -3.52 0.79
C ILE A 138 -10.81 -4.22 0.64
N ASP A 139 -11.20 -5.04 1.65
CA ASP A 139 -12.48 -5.74 1.66
C ASP A 139 -13.62 -4.82 2.12
N LYS A 140 -14.84 -5.32 2.01
CA LYS A 140 -16.09 -4.55 2.18
C LYS A 140 -16.25 -3.80 3.51
N ASN A 141 -15.67 -4.29 4.61
CA ASN A 141 -15.69 -3.60 5.90
C ASN A 141 -14.37 -2.84 6.16
N GLY A 142 -13.37 -3.01 5.30
CA GLY A 142 -12.07 -2.36 5.43
C GLY A 142 -12.17 -0.85 5.27
N VAL A 143 -11.50 -0.11 6.14
CA VAL A 143 -11.39 1.35 6.09
C VAL A 143 -9.93 1.76 6.14
N VAL A 144 -9.49 2.51 5.14
CA VAL A 144 -8.13 3.08 5.07
C VAL A 144 -8.26 4.58 4.97
N LYS A 145 -7.62 5.31 5.87
CA LYS A 145 -7.82 6.76 5.94
C LYS A 145 -6.59 7.54 6.42
N ASN A 146 -6.60 8.85 6.12
CA ASN A 146 -5.67 9.84 6.66
C ASN A 146 -4.20 9.52 6.33
N ILE A 147 -3.88 9.10 5.10
CA ILE A 147 -2.52 8.79 4.65
C ILE A 147 -2.05 9.86 3.67
N VAL A 148 -0.81 10.31 3.83
CA VAL A 148 -0.08 11.09 2.82
C VAL A 148 0.93 10.16 2.13
N PHE A 149 0.77 9.95 0.83
CA PHE A 149 1.67 9.14 0.01
C PHE A 149 2.62 10.08 -0.75
N SER A 150 3.89 10.09 -0.35
CA SER A 150 4.91 11.06 -0.77
C SER A 150 5.29 10.92 -2.25
N GLU A 151 5.75 12.03 -2.85
CA GLU A 151 6.37 12.06 -4.18
C GLU A 151 7.62 11.20 -4.31
N ASN A 152 8.28 10.86 -3.20
CA ASN A 152 9.43 9.95 -3.18
C ASN A 152 9.05 8.47 -3.34
N ASN A 153 7.77 8.17 -3.50
CA ASN A 153 7.33 6.84 -3.86
C ASN A 153 7.24 6.68 -5.37
N HIS A 154 7.45 5.46 -5.84
CA HIS A 154 7.27 5.09 -7.24
C HIS A 154 6.58 3.73 -7.33
N ILE A 155 5.43 3.67 -8.02
CA ILE A 155 4.73 2.40 -8.21
C ILE A 155 4.44 2.20 -9.70
N THR A 156 5.03 1.14 -10.25
CA THR A 156 4.69 0.61 -11.57
C THR A 156 4.15 -0.80 -11.39
N SER A 157 2.99 -1.07 -11.98
CA SER A 157 2.30 -2.36 -11.90
C SER A 157 1.79 -2.79 -13.27
N TYR A 158 1.50 -4.09 -13.42
CA TYR A 158 1.00 -4.60 -14.70
C TYR A 158 -0.46 -4.19 -14.95
N ASN A 159 -1.38 -4.43 -14.02
CA ASN A 159 -2.81 -4.23 -14.26
C ASN A 159 -3.41 -3.06 -13.47
N TYR A 160 -3.81 -3.32 -12.24
CA TYR A 160 -4.57 -2.39 -11.42
C TYR A 160 -3.65 -1.75 -10.41
N VAL A 161 -3.44 -0.46 -10.50
CA VAL A 161 -2.53 0.24 -9.61
C VAL A 161 -3.13 1.54 -9.09
N GLY A 162 -2.93 1.78 -7.81
CA GLY A 162 -3.22 3.04 -7.12
C GLY A 162 -2.14 3.32 -6.09
N SER A 163 -2.11 4.48 -5.51
CA SER A 163 -1.21 4.77 -4.40
C SER A 163 -1.67 4.04 -3.13
N ILE A 164 -2.94 4.11 -2.81
CA ILE A 164 -3.52 3.58 -1.58
C ILE A 164 -4.01 2.14 -1.77
N ALA A 165 -4.82 1.87 -2.78
CA ALA A 165 -5.31 0.53 -3.02
C ALA A 165 -5.24 0.13 -4.49
N SER A 166 -4.89 -1.13 -4.75
CA SER A 166 -5.01 -1.73 -6.06
C SER A 166 -6.47 -2.10 -6.35
N LEU A 167 -7.10 -2.83 -5.44
CA LEU A 167 -8.52 -3.20 -5.49
C LEU A 167 -9.25 -2.70 -4.24
N ASN A 168 -10.43 -2.12 -4.42
CA ASN A 168 -11.21 -1.59 -3.30
C ASN A 168 -12.67 -2.06 -3.36
N MET A 169 -13.13 -2.66 -2.25
CA MET A 169 -14.55 -2.91 -1.94
C MET A 169 -15.00 -2.19 -0.67
N GLY A 170 -14.06 -1.62 0.09
CA GLY A 170 -14.26 -0.91 1.34
C GLY A 170 -14.28 0.60 1.16
N THR A 171 -13.69 1.31 2.11
CA THR A 171 -13.63 2.77 2.14
C THR A 171 -12.19 3.27 2.19
N ILE A 172 -11.84 4.17 1.26
CA ILE A 172 -10.64 5.00 1.28
C ILE A 172 -11.09 6.43 1.54
N GLN A 173 -10.54 7.08 2.56
CA GLN A 173 -10.96 8.42 2.96
C GLN A 173 -9.80 9.31 3.37
N ASN A 174 -9.87 10.60 2.99
CA ASN A 174 -8.92 11.64 3.41
C ASN A 174 -7.45 11.23 3.17
N CYS A 175 -7.18 10.67 1.98
CA CYS A 175 -5.84 10.29 1.58
C CYS A 175 -5.33 11.22 0.47
N THR A 176 -4.03 11.52 0.51
CA THR A 176 -3.38 12.37 -0.50
C THR A 176 -2.24 11.60 -1.18
N ASN A 177 -2.20 11.63 -2.51
CA ASN A 177 -1.12 11.08 -3.31
C ASN A 177 -0.31 12.18 -4.01
N TYR A 178 1.00 12.14 -3.87
CA TYR A 178 1.95 12.98 -4.62
C TYR A 178 2.82 12.17 -5.59
N ALA A 179 2.82 10.82 -5.49
CA ALA A 179 3.65 9.95 -6.29
C ALA A 179 3.09 9.72 -7.70
N ASP A 180 3.97 9.52 -8.66
CA ASP A 180 3.61 9.06 -10.00
C ASP A 180 3.20 7.58 -9.98
N ILE A 181 2.07 7.26 -10.62
CA ILE A 181 1.46 5.93 -10.65
C ILE A 181 1.38 5.44 -12.09
N THR A 182 1.90 4.24 -12.36
CA THR A 182 1.95 3.69 -13.73
C THR A 182 1.39 2.27 -13.82
N ALA A 183 0.43 2.04 -14.72
CA ALA A 183 -0.03 0.70 -15.12
C ALA A 183 0.47 0.39 -16.53
N THR A 184 1.23 -0.69 -16.71
CA THR A 184 1.81 -1.03 -18.02
C THR A 184 0.87 -1.81 -18.94
N ASN A 185 -0.28 -2.29 -18.43
CA ASN A 185 -1.23 -3.07 -19.24
C ASN A 185 -2.68 -2.59 -19.15
N PHE A 186 -3.21 -2.23 -17.99
CA PHE A 186 -4.64 -1.98 -17.90
C PHE A 186 -4.99 -0.63 -17.26
N ALA A 187 -5.25 -0.57 -15.94
CA ALA A 187 -5.85 0.59 -15.31
C ALA A 187 -5.01 1.15 -14.17
N ALA A 188 -4.85 2.47 -14.14
CA ALA A 188 -4.25 3.22 -13.05
C ALA A 188 -5.20 4.29 -12.53
N GLY A 189 -5.26 4.43 -11.20
CA GLY A 189 -5.87 5.56 -10.53
C GLY A 189 -4.91 6.19 -9.54
N GLY A 190 -4.95 7.49 -9.37
CA GLY A 190 -4.04 8.19 -8.44
C GLY A 190 -4.19 7.71 -7.00
N ILE A 191 -5.38 7.28 -6.60
CA ILE A 191 -5.71 6.77 -5.26
C ILE A 191 -6.01 5.27 -5.28
N CYS A 192 -6.90 4.84 -6.17
CA CYS A 192 -7.41 3.47 -6.26
C CYS A 192 -7.29 2.94 -7.68
N GLY A 193 -6.70 1.76 -7.85
CA GLY A 193 -6.60 1.12 -9.16
C GLY A 193 -7.97 0.75 -9.70
N PHE A 194 -8.77 0.03 -8.90
CA PHE A 194 -10.07 -0.46 -9.36
C PHE A 194 -11.05 -0.74 -8.21
N MET A 195 -12.32 -0.42 -8.40
CA MET A 195 -13.39 -0.84 -7.50
C MET A 195 -14.03 -2.13 -8.00
N VAL A 196 -14.31 -3.07 -7.10
CA VAL A 196 -14.73 -4.42 -7.50
C VAL A 196 -15.92 -4.93 -6.70
N ASN A 197 -16.56 -5.98 -7.22
CA ASN A 197 -17.65 -6.70 -6.56
C ASN A 197 -18.85 -5.85 -6.12
N GLY A 198 -19.14 -4.78 -6.85
CA GLY A 198 -20.32 -3.94 -6.62
C GLY A 198 -20.21 -2.98 -5.44
N ASN A 199 -19.05 -2.88 -4.78
CA ASN A 199 -18.82 -1.98 -3.65
C ASN A 199 -17.51 -1.23 -3.80
N GLY A 200 -17.39 -0.11 -3.11
CA GLY A 200 -16.17 0.68 -3.01
C GLY A 200 -16.48 2.16 -2.86
N THR A 201 -15.86 2.78 -1.88
CA THR A 201 -15.95 4.22 -1.65
C THR A 201 -14.55 4.83 -1.64
N VAL A 202 -14.40 5.94 -2.37
CA VAL A 202 -13.23 6.84 -2.28
C VAL A 202 -13.78 8.24 -2.05
N LYS A 203 -13.45 8.85 -0.92
CA LYS A 203 -13.95 10.18 -0.57
C LYS A 203 -12.90 11.07 0.09
N ASP A 204 -13.06 12.36 -0.07
CA ASP A 204 -12.15 13.37 0.50
C ASP A 204 -10.68 13.12 0.11
N CYS A 205 -10.41 12.56 -1.08
CA CYS A 205 -9.07 12.17 -1.49
C CYS A 205 -8.51 13.09 -2.58
N HIS A 206 -7.20 13.36 -2.49
CA HIS A 206 -6.53 14.25 -3.43
C HIS A 206 -5.39 13.54 -4.15
N ASN A 207 -5.31 13.68 -5.47
CA ASN A 207 -4.19 13.23 -6.28
C ASN A 207 -3.47 14.41 -6.91
N TYR A 208 -2.18 14.53 -6.65
CA TYR A 208 -1.26 15.50 -7.26
C TYR A 208 -0.23 14.84 -8.17
N GLY A 209 0.02 13.54 -8.01
CA GLY A 209 0.93 12.75 -8.85
C GLY A 209 0.38 12.49 -10.23
N ASN A 210 1.26 12.27 -11.21
CA ASN A 210 0.87 11.90 -12.56
C ASN A 210 0.38 10.45 -12.60
N VAL A 211 -0.58 10.17 -13.48
CA VAL A 211 -1.13 8.82 -13.66
C VAL A 211 -0.98 8.41 -15.11
N THR A 212 -0.29 7.31 -15.35
CA THR A 212 -0.09 6.72 -16.67
C THR A 212 -0.66 5.31 -16.71
N ALA A 213 -1.40 4.97 -17.75
CA ALA A 213 -1.90 3.62 -17.97
C ALA A 213 -1.98 3.29 -19.45
N MET A 214 -1.86 2.00 -19.80
CA MET A 214 -2.03 1.58 -21.19
C MET A 214 -3.49 1.71 -21.68
N THR A 215 -4.46 1.53 -20.77
CA THR A 215 -5.88 1.51 -21.17
C THR A 215 -6.72 2.58 -20.47
N TYR A 216 -6.67 2.67 -19.15
CA TYR A 216 -7.47 3.60 -18.36
C TYR A 216 -6.62 4.33 -17.33
N ALA A 217 -6.30 5.59 -17.58
CA ALA A 217 -5.66 6.50 -16.61
C ALA A 217 -6.72 7.42 -15.99
N SER A 218 -6.80 7.46 -14.68
CA SER A 218 -7.74 8.30 -13.94
C SER A 218 -7.06 8.96 -12.75
N GLY A 219 -7.46 10.19 -12.42
CA GLY A 219 -6.90 10.91 -11.28
C GLY A 219 -7.21 10.28 -9.93
N ILE A 220 -8.33 9.60 -9.79
CA ILE A 220 -8.78 9.03 -8.51
C ILE A 220 -8.90 7.51 -8.59
N CYS A 221 -9.78 6.97 -9.41
CA CYS A 221 -10.01 5.52 -9.53
C CYS A 221 -9.97 5.11 -10.99
N GLY A 222 -9.11 4.13 -11.35
CA GLY A 222 -8.89 3.68 -12.72
C GLY A 222 -10.10 3.00 -13.36
N GLY A 223 -11.06 2.54 -12.56
CA GLY A 223 -12.30 1.97 -13.07
C GLY A 223 -13.05 1.13 -12.05
N SER A 224 -14.10 0.45 -12.51
CA SER A 224 -14.90 -0.44 -11.68
C SER A 224 -15.42 -1.64 -12.44
N GLN A 225 -15.56 -2.77 -11.77
CA GLN A 225 -16.15 -3.99 -12.31
C GLN A 225 -16.87 -4.79 -11.24
N SER A 226 -17.96 -5.39 -11.63
CA SER A 226 -18.70 -6.34 -10.81
C SER A 226 -18.88 -7.69 -11.50
N GLY A 227 -19.01 -8.73 -10.72
CA GLY A 227 -19.32 -10.08 -11.21
C GLY A 227 -20.71 -10.14 -11.86
N LYS A 228 -20.90 -11.11 -12.76
CA LYS A 228 -22.18 -11.30 -13.51
C LYS A 228 -23.42 -11.50 -12.64
N SER A 229 -23.26 -11.88 -11.36
CA SER A 229 -24.36 -12.10 -10.41
C SER A 229 -24.66 -10.91 -9.50
N ILE A 230 -23.96 -9.78 -9.66
CA ILE A 230 -24.17 -8.59 -8.84
C ILE A 230 -25.20 -7.69 -9.52
N THR A 231 -26.30 -7.44 -8.83
CA THR A 231 -27.42 -6.63 -9.30
C THR A 231 -27.48 -5.24 -8.67
N THR A 232 -26.70 -5.00 -7.60
CA THR A 232 -26.63 -3.72 -6.90
C THR A 232 -25.19 -3.21 -6.89
N TYR A 233 -25.01 -1.96 -7.31
CA TYR A 233 -23.70 -1.31 -7.41
C TYR A 233 -23.66 -0.12 -6.45
N ASN A 234 -22.75 -0.15 -5.48
CA ASN A 234 -22.51 0.88 -4.48
C ASN A 234 -21.09 1.45 -4.63
N TYR A 235 -20.77 1.89 -5.85
CA TYR A 235 -19.51 2.60 -6.10
C TYR A 235 -19.71 4.09 -5.87
N LEU A 236 -18.87 4.69 -5.03
CA LEU A 236 -18.93 6.11 -4.71
C LEU A 236 -17.55 6.74 -4.83
N ILE A 237 -17.46 7.84 -5.57
CA ILE A 237 -16.33 8.78 -5.55
C ILE A 237 -16.94 10.13 -5.19
N GLU A 238 -16.54 10.71 -4.07
CA GLU A 238 -17.12 11.93 -3.51
C GLU A 238 -16.03 12.87 -3.00
N ASP A 239 -16.17 14.16 -3.21
CA ASP A 239 -15.29 15.22 -2.72
C ASP A 239 -13.79 14.96 -2.99
N CYS A 240 -13.49 14.42 -4.17
CA CYS A 240 -12.12 14.09 -4.59
C CYS A 240 -11.59 15.10 -5.61
N LEU A 241 -10.28 15.39 -5.52
CA LEU A 241 -9.60 16.31 -6.43
C LEU A 241 -8.45 15.60 -7.15
N ASN A 242 -8.32 15.85 -8.46
CA ASN A 242 -7.12 15.52 -9.21
C ASN A 242 -6.47 16.77 -9.79
N SER A 243 -5.18 16.94 -9.55
CA SER A 243 -4.32 17.98 -10.14
C SER A 243 -3.15 17.39 -10.94
N GLY A 244 -2.96 16.07 -10.90
CA GLY A 244 -1.94 15.37 -11.67
C GLY A 244 -2.30 15.22 -13.14
N LYS A 245 -1.31 15.03 -14.00
CA LYS A 245 -1.49 14.76 -15.43
C LYS A 245 -1.93 13.32 -15.64
N LEU A 246 -2.77 13.09 -16.65
CA LEU A 246 -3.23 11.77 -17.06
C LEU A 246 -2.67 11.46 -18.44
N SER A 247 -2.14 10.24 -18.62
CA SER A 247 -1.58 9.77 -19.90
C SER A 247 -2.01 8.33 -20.19
N THR A 248 -2.32 8.03 -21.45
CA THR A 248 -2.60 6.70 -21.99
C THR A 248 -1.71 6.41 -23.17
#